data_08577943942227bab80063b36c2f0ee7
#
_entry.id   08577943942227bab80063b36c2f0ee7
#
_cell.length_a   1.000
_cell.length_b   1.000
_cell.length_c   1.000
_cell.angle_alpha   90.00
_cell.angle_beta   90.00
_cell.angle_gamma   90.00
#
_symmetry.space_group_name_H-M   'P 1'
#
loop_
_entity.id
_entity.type
_entity.pdbx_description
1 polymer ?
#
loop_
_entity_poly.entity_id
_entity_poly.type
_entity_poly.pdbx_seq_one_letter_code
_entity_poly.pdbx_strand_id
1 'polypeptide(L)'
;MSTYVREKVLRIPMEHVDLTYIKNSIKQKFPDEDYEYDFTWYLETAFPDVFDYATVGKFQVAPTEEPFFDYVLEHEWDADGEYGRTRALIRIEREKYLPIFQQIDPNINMDYVRLVEFCWYNGTEAPDYYDDTKDPFYDEV
;
A
#
# COMPACT_ATOMS: atom_id res chain seq x y z
N MET A 1 -2.48 -20.60 15.17
CA MET A 1 -2.74 -21.37 13.94
C MET A 1 -2.43 -20.50 12.73
N SER A 2 -1.64 -21.04 11.80
CA SER A 2 -1.25 -20.30 10.61
C SER A 2 -2.37 -20.32 9.58
N THR A 3 -2.62 -19.19 8.95
CA THR A 3 -3.65 -19.03 7.93
C THR A 3 -3.12 -18.22 6.76
N TYR A 4 -3.79 -18.33 5.63
CA TYR A 4 -3.54 -17.41 4.52
C TYR A 4 -4.33 -16.12 4.72
N VAL A 5 -3.67 -15.01 4.44
CA VAL A 5 -4.27 -13.69 4.43
C VAL A 5 -4.37 -13.22 2.99
N ARG A 6 -5.52 -12.72 2.58
CA ARG A 6 -5.74 -12.12 1.26
C ARG A 6 -6.02 -10.65 1.41
N GLU A 7 -5.36 -9.85 0.58
CA GLU A 7 -5.66 -8.42 0.47
C GLU A 7 -5.92 -8.01 -0.96
N LYS A 8 -6.77 -7.01 -1.09
CA LYS A 8 -6.99 -6.27 -2.33
C LYS A 8 -6.66 -4.81 -2.03
N VAL A 9 -5.69 -4.29 -2.75
CA VAL A 9 -5.13 -2.97 -2.47
C VAL A 9 -4.95 -2.16 -3.75
N LEU A 10 -4.89 -0.83 -3.57
CA LEU A 10 -4.39 0.06 -4.60
C LEU A 10 -2.96 0.42 -4.22
N ARG A 11 -2.02 0.00 -5.03
CA ARG A 11 -0.58 0.05 -4.74
C ARG A 11 0.13 1.08 -5.59
N ILE A 12 1.01 1.85 -4.96
CA ILE A 12 1.92 2.75 -5.64
C ILE A 12 3.35 2.55 -5.12
N PRO A 13 4.36 2.42 -6.00
CA PRO A 13 5.75 2.44 -5.55
C PRO A 13 6.08 3.75 -4.83
N MET A 14 6.80 3.67 -3.71
CA MET A 14 7.19 4.87 -2.96
C MET A 14 8.06 5.82 -3.78
N GLU A 15 8.83 5.32 -4.76
CA GLU A 15 9.63 6.15 -5.66
C GLU A 15 8.79 7.13 -6.49
N HIS A 16 7.50 6.86 -6.67
CA HIS A 16 6.54 7.70 -7.39
C HIS A 16 5.68 8.57 -6.47
N VAL A 17 6.04 8.64 -5.20
CA VAL A 17 5.39 9.49 -4.21
C VAL A 17 6.38 10.55 -3.76
N ASP A 18 5.97 11.82 -3.79
CA ASP A 18 6.76 12.87 -3.17
C ASP A 18 6.59 12.79 -1.65
N LEU A 19 7.58 12.22 -0.98
CA LEU A 19 7.55 12.02 0.46
C LEU A 19 7.79 13.29 1.27
N THR A 20 8.08 14.42 0.63
CA THR A 20 8.37 15.69 1.33
C THR A 20 7.23 16.10 2.23
N TYR A 21 5.99 16.01 1.74
CA TYR A 21 4.80 16.34 2.53
C TYR A 21 4.69 15.48 3.80
N ILE A 22 4.81 14.18 3.67
CA ILE A 22 4.76 13.22 4.78
C ILE A 22 5.91 13.46 5.75
N LYS A 23 7.14 13.55 5.24
CA LYS A 23 8.34 13.73 6.06
C LYS A 23 8.32 15.03 6.83
N ASN A 24 7.89 16.13 6.22
CA ASN A 24 7.76 17.41 6.89
C ASN A 24 6.73 17.35 8.03
N SER A 25 5.60 16.66 7.80
CA SER A 25 4.57 16.51 8.83
C SER A 25 5.04 15.67 10.01
N ILE A 26 5.77 14.59 9.74
CA ILE A 26 6.39 13.75 10.79
C ILE A 26 7.40 14.60 11.59
N LYS A 27 8.24 15.35 10.89
CA LYS A 27 9.25 16.19 11.52
C LYS A 27 8.64 17.29 12.43
N GLN A 28 7.49 17.82 12.05
CA GLN A 28 6.77 18.79 12.88
C GLN A 28 6.28 18.18 14.20
N LYS A 29 5.83 16.92 14.17
CA LYS A 29 5.37 16.21 15.36
C LYS A 29 6.51 15.64 16.20
N PHE A 30 7.58 15.23 15.54
CA PHE A 30 8.73 14.57 16.16
C PHE A 30 10.05 15.24 15.72
N PRO A 31 10.29 16.52 16.12
CA PRO A 31 11.40 17.31 15.59
C PRO A 31 12.80 16.76 15.92
N ASP A 32 12.93 16.01 17.02
CA ASP A 32 14.21 15.48 17.50
C ASP A 32 14.36 13.98 17.25
N GLU A 33 13.44 13.38 16.50
CA GLU A 33 13.42 11.94 16.26
C GLU A 33 14.02 11.58 14.90
N ASP A 34 14.68 10.42 14.84
CA ASP A 34 15.10 9.81 13.59
C ASP A 34 13.98 8.91 13.06
N TYR A 35 13.06 9.50 12.32
CA TYR A 35 11.90 8.78 11.79
C TYR A 35 12.27 7.75 10.69
N GLU A 36 13.47 7.83 10.11
CA GLU A 36 13.89 6.86 9.10
C GLU A 36 14.15 5.48 9.70
N TYR A 37 14.48 5.42 10.99
CA TYR A 37 14.73 4.17 11.70
C TYR A 37 13.48 3.28 11.79
N ASP A 38 12.30 3.87 12.00
CA ASP A 38 11.02 3.15 12.05
C ASP A 38 9.92 3.99 11.38
N PHE A 39 10.05 4.13 10.08
CA PHE A 39 9.17 4.97 9.28
C PHE A 39 7.69 4.56 9.38
N THR A 40 7.41 3.27 9.41
CA THR A 40 6.04 2.76 9.51
C THR A 40 5.37 3.21 10.81
N TRP A 41 6.06 3.10 11.94
CA TRP A 41 5.53 3.52 13.22
C TRP A 41 5.23 5.02 13.25
N TYR A 42 6.13 5.84 12.68
CA TYR A 42 5.93 7.29 12.62
C TYR A 42 4.77 7.67 11.71
N LEU A 43 4.58 6.98 10.59
CA LEU A 43 3.41 7.18 9.72
C LEU A 43 2.11 6.93 10.46
N GLU A 44 1.99 5.78 11.11
CA GLU A 44 0.77 5.40 11.83
C GLU A 44 0.51 6.30 13.04
N THR A 45 1.57 6.78 13.70
CA THR A 45 1.44 7.66 14.85
C THR A 45 1.13 9.11 14.46
N ALA A 46 1.76 9.61 13.40
CA ALA A 46 1.54 10.98 12.92
C ALA A 46 0.23 11.13 12.14
N PHE A 47 -0.18 10.10 11.43
CA PHE A 47 -1.36 10.11 10.55
C PHE A 47 -2.29 8.93 10.83
N PRO A 48 -2.85 8.80 12.04
CA PRO A 48 -3.67 7.63 12.39
C PRO A 48 -4.96 7.51 11.58
N ASP A 49 -5.44 8.62 11.00
CA ASP A 49 -6.63 8.61 10.14
C ASP A 49 -6.33 8.18 8.70
N VAL A 50 -5.06 8.16 8.32
CA VAL A 50 -4.61 7.85 6.96
C VAL A 50 -3.87 6.52 6.90
N PHE A 51 -3.04 6.23 7.88
CA PHE A 51 -2.20 5.03 7.93
C PHE A 51 -2.56 4.12 9.09
N ASP A 52 -2.85 2.86 8.77
CA ASP A 52 -3.00 1.80 9.77
C ASP A 52 -2.86 0.45 9.05
N TYR A 53 -2.01 -0.41 9.60
CA TYR A 53 -1.74 -1.72 8.99
C TYR A 53 -3.01 -2.58 8.88
N ALA A 54 -3.18 -3.22 7.73
CA ALA A 54 -4.26 -4.18 7.45
C ALA A 54 -5.68 -3.63 7.70
N THR A 55 -5.85 -2.32 7.61
CA THR A 55 -7.14 -1.67 7.89
C THR A 55 -7.78 -1.19 6.59
N VAL A 56 -8.97 -1.70 6.30
CA VAL A 56 -9.73 -1.29 5.11
C VAL A 56 -10.03 0.20 5.16
N GLY A 57 -9.78 0.89 4.05
CA GLY A 57 -9.98 2.33 3.94
C GLY A 57 -8.81 3.17 4.43
N LYS A 58 -7.67 2.55 4.73
CA LYS A 58 -6.44 3.24 5.12
C LYS A 58 -5.25 2.77 4.31
N PHE A 59 -4.21 3.59 4.32
CA PHE A 59 -2.93 3.23 3.73
C PHE A 59 -2.08 2.42 4.69
N GLN A 60 -1.26 1.56 4.14
CA GLN A 60 -0.22 0.84 4.86
C GLN A 60 1.08 0.87 4.07
N VAL A 61 2.20 0.68 4.74
CA VAL A 61 3.43 0.26 4.06
C VAL A 61 3.25 -1.22 3.74
N ALA A 62 3.39 -1.57 2.47
CA ALA A 62 3.16 -2.93 2.02
C ALA A 62 4.06 -3.92 2.78
N PRO A 63 3.55 -5.10 3.15
CA PRO A 63 4.33 -6.12 3.87
C PRO A 63 5.27 -6.87 2.92
N THR A 64 6.16 -6.13 2.24
CA THR A 64 7.10 -6.64 1.24
C THR A 64 8.50 -6.10 1.49
N GLU A 65 9.48 -6.70 0.83
CA GLU A 65 10.82 -6.14 0.81
C GLU A 65 10.93 -4.88 -0.04
N GLU A 66 10.06 -4.73 -1.03
CA GLU A 66 10.02 -3.55 -1.88
C GLU A 66 9.16 -2.44 -1.25
N PRO A 67 9.56 -1.17 -1.40
CA PRO A 67 8.84 -0.07 -0.77
C PRO A 67 7.62 0.36 -1.56
N PHE A 68 6.44 -0.09 -1.11
CA PHE A 68 5.15 0.33 -1.66
C PHE A 68 4.27 0.94 -0.59
N PHE A 69 3.38 1.86 -1.00
CA PHE A 69 2.21 2.21 -0.22
C PHE A 69 0.98 1.51 -0.81
N ASP A 70 0.20 0.91 0.06
CA ASP A 70 -1.04 0.22 -0.29
C ASP A 70 -2.23 0.91 0.37
N TYR A 71 -3.21 1.30 -0.42
CA TYR A 71 -4.52 1.65 0.10
C TYR A 71 -5.37 0.37 0.15
N VAL A 72 -5.79 -0.04 1.35
CA VAL A 72 -6.43 -1.33 1.56
C VAL A 72 -7.91 -1.25 1.21
N LEU A 73 -8.32 -2.00 0.20
CA LEU A 73 -9.73 -2.12 -0.21
C LEU A 73 -10.43 -3.27 0.49
N GLU A 74 -9.75 -4.40 0.62
CA GLU A 74 -10.25 -5.61 1.27
C GLU A 74 -9.12 -6.31 2.02
N HIS A 75 -9.46 -6.88 3.15
CA HIS A 75 -8.56 -7.70 3.96
C HIS A 75 -9.33 -8.89 4.49
N GLU A 76 -8.82 -10.10 4.25
CA GLU A 76 -9.50 -11.34 4.63
C GLU A 76 -8.53 -12.28 5.33
N TRP A 77 -8.91 -12.72 6.53
CA TRP A 77 -8.23 -13.78 7.24
C TRP A 77 -8.83 -15.15 6.84
N ASP A 78 -8.06 -16.22 7.02
CA ASP A 78 -8.49 -17.58 6.68
C ASP A 78 -8.86 -17.74 5.20
N ALA A 79 -8.20 -16.99 4.32
CA ALA A 79 -8.41 -17.10 2.89
C ALA A 79 -7.82 -18.40 2.32
N ASP A 80 -8.29 -18.79 1.14
CA ASP A 80 -7.65 -19.83 0.35
C ASP A 80 -6.28 -19.33 -0.14
N GLY A 81 -5.29 -20.22 -0.23
CA GLY A 81 -3.93 -19.88 -0.58
C GLY A 81 -3.71 -19.58 -2.08
N GLU A 82 -4.57 -18.79 -2.68
CA GLU A 82 -4.48 -18.40 -4.09
C GLU A 82 -3.84 -17.04 -4.24
N TYR A 83 -2.93 -16.91 -5.20
CA TYR A 83 -2.34 -15.62 -5.56
C TYR A 83 -3.34 -14.76 -6.31
N GLY A 84 -3.25 -13.48 -6.07
CA GLY A 84 -4.07 -12.50 -6.73
C GLY A 84 -3.54 -12.07 -8.09
N ARG A 85 -4.01 -10.94 -8.51
CA ARG A 85 -3.77 -10.36 -9.83
C ARG A 85 -3.43 -8.89 -9.69
N THR A 86 -2.78 -8.38 -10.73
CA THR A 86 -2.53 -6.96 -10.85
C THR A 86 -3.27 -6.41 -12.06
N ARG A 87 -3.91 -5.27 -11.87
CA ARG A 87 -4.65 -4.59 -12.94
C ARG A 87 -4.38 -3.09 -12.88
N ALA A 88 -4.12 -2.50 -14.03
CA ALA A 88 -4.04 -1.05 -14.13
C ALA A 88 -5.43 -0.42 -13.96
N LEU A 89 -5.48 0.77 -13.38
CA LEU A 89 -6.73 1.50 -13.21
C LEU A 89 -7.12 2.21 -14.51
N ILE A 90 -8.39 2.14 -14.84
CA ILE A 90 -8.95 2.97 -15.91
C ILE A 90 -9.15 4.41 -15.41
N ARG A 91 -9.35 5.33 -16.35
CA ARG A 91 -9.45 6.77 -16.05
C ARG A 91 -10.49 7.11 -14.96
N ILE A 92 -11.67 6.49 -15.02
CA ILE A 92 -12.74 6.76 -14.04
C ILE A 92 -12.33 6.31 -12.63
N GLU A 93 -11.66 5.16 -12.52
CA GLU A 93 -11.17 4.67 -11.24
C GLU A 93 -10.08 5.58 -10.67
N ARG A 94 -9.16 6.07 -11.53
CA ARG A 94 -8.14 7.03 -11.11
C ARG A 94 -8.76 8.31 -10.57
N GLU A 95 -9.73 8.86 -11.27
CA GLU A 95 -10.44 10.07 -10.84
C GLU A 95 -11.15 9.86 -9.50
N LYS A 96 -11.74 8.68 -9.31
CA LYS A 96 -12.42 8.32 -8.06
C LYS A 96 -11.48 8.27 -6.87
N TYR A 97 -10.28 7.72 -7.05
CA TYR A 97 -9.33 7.50 -5.95
C TYR A 97 -8.31 8.63 -5.80
N LEU A 98 -8.26 9.58 -6.72
CA LEU A 98 -7.32 10.70 -6.64
C LEU A 98 -7.38 11.45 -5.31
N PRO A 99 -8.54 11.87 -4.77
CA PRO A 99 -8.59 12.57 -3.50
C PRO A 99 -8.02 11.77 -2.33
N ILE A 100 -8.17 10.45 -2.36
CA ILE A 100 -7.64 9.54 -1.35
C ILE A 100 -6.10 9.55 -1.39
N PHE A 101 -5.52 9.39 -2.59
CA PHE A 101 -4.07 9.39 -2.76
C PHE A 101 -3.44 10.76 -2.52
N GLN A 102 -4.18 11.85 -2.71
CA GLN A 102 -3.70 13.19 -2.39
C GLN A 102 -3.46 13.41 -0.90
N GLN A 103 -3.99 12.54 -0.04
CA GLN A 103 -3.69 12.58 1.40
C GLN A 103 -2.21 12.26 1.70
N ILE A 104 -1.55 11.50 0.83
CA ILE A 104 -0.14 11.14 1.00
C ILE A 104 0.79 11.98 0.14
N ASP A 105 0.30 12.51 -0.97
CA ASP A 105 1.05 13.38 -1.88
C ASP A 105 0.06 14.23 -2.68
N PRO A 106 -0.03 15.55 -2.40
CA PRO A 106 -0.98 16.42 -3.10
C PRO A 106 -0.82 16.44 -4.63
N ASN A 107 0.37 16.10 -5.13
CA ASN A 107 0.70 16.11 -6.57
C ASN A 107 0.89 14.70 -7.13
N ILE A 108 0.25 13.72 -6.54
CA ILE A 108 0.44 12.31 -6.92
C ILE A 108 0.06 12.05 -8.38
N ASN A 109 0.85 11.21 -9.05
CA ASN A 109 0.53 10.73 -10.38
C ASN A 109 -0.15 9.36 -10.28
N MET A 110 -1.44 9.33 -10.53
CA MET A 110 -2.25 8.12 -10.43
C MET A 110 -1.95 7.07 -11.52
N ASP A 111 -1.17 7.43 -12.55
CA ASP A 111 -0.78 6.47 -13.59
C ASP A 111 0.08 5.33 -13.04
N TYR A 112 0.74 5.55 -11.90
CA TYR A 112 1.56 4.53 -11.24
C TYR A 112 0.79 3.66 -10.26
N VAL A 113 -0.49 3.94 -10.04
CA VAL A 113 -1.33 3.16 -9.12
C VAL A 113 -1.87 1.93 -9.84
N ARG A 114 -1.75 0.78 -9.18
CA ARG A 114 -2.26 -0.50 -9.69
C ARG A 114 -3.20 -1.13 -8.66
N LEU A 115 -4.22 -1.81 -9.16
CA LEU A 115 -5.05 -2.68 -8.34
C LEU A 115 -4.32 -4.02 -8.19
N VAL A 116 -4.00 -4.40 -6.96
CA VAL A 116 -3.28 -5.63 -6.65
C VAL A 116 -4.12 -6.50 -5.71
N GLU A 117 -4.34 -7.74 -6.08
CA GLU A 117 -4.85 -8.78 -5.20
C GLU A 117 -3.72 -9.76 -4.91
N PHE A 118 -3.47 -10.02 -3.64
CA PHE A 118 -2.42 -10.97 -3.26
C PHE A 118 -2.78 -11.69 -1.97
N CYS A 119 -2.13 -12.83 -1.74
CA CYS A 119 -2.23 -13.51 -0.47
C CYS A 119 -0.86 -13.95 0.01
N TRP A 120 -0.74 -14.13 1.32
CA TRP A 120 0.46 -14.68 1.93
C TRP A 120 0.09 -15.58 3.10
N TYR A 121 1.02 -16.47 3.43
CA TYR A 121 0.86 -17.37 4.55
C TYR A 121 1.31 -16.68 5.83
N ASN A 122 0.39 -16.52 6.77
CA ASN A 122 0.61 -15.76 8.01
C ASN A 122 1.48 -16.51 9.04
N GLY A 123 2.10 -17.60 8.66
CA GLY A 123 3.08 -18.34 9.49
C GLY A 123 4.50 -18.13 9.03
N THR A 124 4.73 -17.31 8.00
CA THR A 124 6.04 -17.02 7.43
C THR A 124 6.43 -15.57 7.63
N GLU A 125 7.71 -15.26 7.47
CA GLU A 125 8.21 -13.91 7.70
C GLU A 125 7.87 -12.92 6.58
N ALA A 126 7.68 -13.41 5.36
CA ALA A 126 7.39 -12.55 4.21
C ALA A 126 6.40 -13.22 3.26
N PRO A 127 5.51 -12.46 2.62
CA PRO A 127 4.65 -12.99 1.58
C PRO A 127 5.47 -13.40 0.36
N ASP A 128 5.06 -14.51 -0.26
CA ASP A 128 5.52 -14.83 -1.61
C ASP A 128 4.80 -13.92 -2.58
N TYR A 129 5.57 -13.06 -3.23
CA TYR A 129 5.02 -12.15 -4.20
C TYR A 129 4.87 -12.79 -5.54
N TYR A 130 3.67 -12.67 -6.06
CA TYR A 130 3.39 -12.96 -7.43
C TYR A 130 4.11 -11.94 -8.33
N ASP A 131 4.83 -12.42 -9.34
CA ASP A 131 5.40 -11.54 -10.36
C ASP A 131 4.28 -11.08 -11.29
N ASP A 132 3.78 -9.87 -11.06
CA ASP A 132 2.65 -9.30 -11.78
C ASP A 132 2.90 -9.13 -13.27
N THR A 133 4.16 -8.99 -13.69
CA THR A 133 4.50 -8.89 -15.12
C THR A 133 4.26 -10.18 -15.87
N LYS A 134 4.16 -11.32 -15.18
CA LYS A 134 3.88 -12.64 -15.74
C LYS A 134 2.44 -13.08 -15.60
N ASP A 135 1.61 -12.26 -14.92
CA ASP A 135 0.19 -12.57 -14.75
C ASP A 135 -0.53 -12.39 -16.09
N PRO A 136 -1.25 -13.44 -16.57
CA PRO A 136 -2.04 -13.33 -17.81
C PRO A 136 -3.19 -12.31 -17.70
N PHE A 137 -3.51 -11.87 -16.48
CA PHE A 137 -4.53 -10.85 -16.23
C PHE A 137 -3.93 -9.47 -15.95
N TYR A 138 -2.62 -9.32 -16.10
CA TYR A 138 -1.97 -8.03 -15.97
C TYR A 138 -2.35 -7.12 -17.14
N ASP A 139 -3.01 -6.01 -16.81
CA ASP A 139 -3.41 -5.01 -17.78
C ASP A 139 -2.51 -3.77 -17.65
N GLU A 140 -1.85 -3.40 -18.73
CA GLU A 140 -1.18 -2.11 -18.83
C GLU A 140 -2.16 -1.06 -19.36
N VAL A 141 -2.17 0.10 -18.73
CA VAL A 141 -2.98 1.22 -19.19
C VAL A 141 -2.16 2.16 -20.02
#